data_8977db7aac35f2aacff667e6abb62805
#
_entry.id   8977db7aac35f2aacff667e6abb62805
#
_cell.length_a   1.000
_cell.length_b   1.000
_cell.length_c   1.000
_cell.angle_alpha   90.00
_cell.angle_beta   90.00
_cell.angle_gamma   90.00
#
_symmetry.space_group_name_H-M   'P 1'
#
loop_
_entity.id
_entity.type
_entity.pdbx_description
1 polymer ?
#
loop_
_entity_poly.entity_id
_entity_poly.type
_entity_poly.pdbx_seq_one_letter_code
_entity_poly.pdbx_strand_id
1 'polypeptide(L)'
;MAVVRLPTLLAREAGGQRDFDVDAATLGEALRALPVRDLCLDEHGELRRLVNVFVDRTDVRSADGLDTPLRPDSEVLVVTAIAGG
;
A
#
# COMPACT_ATOMS: atom_id res chain seq x y z
N MET A 1 5.67 11.84 8.44
CA MET A 1 5.27 10.45 8.18
C MET A 1 4.58 10.35 6.84
N ALA A 2 4.79 9.25 6.14
CA ALA A 2 4.06 9.01 4.91
C ALA A 2 2.61 8.62 5.23
N VAL A 3 1.69 8.92 4.34
CA VAL A 3 0.30 8.50 4.50
C VAL A 3 -0.03 7.41 3.48
N VAL A 4 -0.65 6.32 3.98
CA VAL A 4 -1.12 5.23 3.12
C VAL A 4 -2.64 5.32 3.05
N ARG A 5 -3.17 5.39 1.84
CA ARG A 5 -4.62 5.45 1.61
C ARG A 5 -5.11 4.15 1.04
N LEU A 6 -6.12 3.57 1.69
CA LEU A 6 -6.70 2.29 1.30
C LEU A 6 -7.99 2.50 0.51
N PRO A 7 -8.25 1.60 -0.47
CA PRO A 7 -9.57 1.59 -1.12
C PRO A 7 -10.62 1.11 -0.13
N THR A 8 -11.87 1.39 -0.43
CA THR A 8 -12.98 1.06 0.47
C THR A 8 -12.96 -0.39 0.95
N LEU A 9 -12.68 -1.31 0.03
CA LEU A 9 -12.67 -2.74 0.37
C LEU A 9 -11.64 -3.08 1.43
N LEU A 10 -10.43 -2.56 1.30
CA LEU A 10 -9.38 -2.79 2.29
C LEU A 10 -9.60 -2.00 3.57
N ALA A 11 -10.18 -0.81 3.45
CA ALA A 11 -10.50 0.00 4.62
C ALA A 11 -11.48 -0.71 5.54
N ARG A 12 -12.44 -1.45 4.97
CA ARG A 12 -13.38 -2.26 5.77
C ARG A 12 -12.63 -3.28 6.62
N GLU A 13 -11.66 -3.95 6.03
CA GLU A 13 -10.87 -4.97 6.73
C GLU A 13 -9.94 -4.33 7.76
N ALA A 14 -9.70 -3.05 7.64
CA ALA A 14 -8.88 -2.28 8.58
C ALA A 14 -9.72 -1.54 9.63
N GLY A 15 -10.91 -2.06 9.92
CA GLY A 15 -11.77 -1.45 10.92
C GLY A 15 -12.44 -0.16 10.46
N GLY A 16 -12.50 0.08 9.17
CA GLY A 16 -13.10 1.28 8.61
C GLY A 16 -12.12 2.43 8.42
N GLN A 17 -10.87 2.25 8.83
CA GLN A 17 -9.87 3.31 8.70
C GLN A 17 -9.27 3.30 7.30
N ARG A 18 -9.29 4.45 6.67
CA ARG A 18 -8.87 4.59 5.28
C ARG A 18 -7.43 5.11 5.15
N ASP A 19 -7.06 6.06 6.00
CA ASP A 19 -5.75 6.69 5.96
C ASP A 19 -4.91 6.25 7.14
N PHE A 20 -3.67 5.85 6.87
CA PHE A 20 -2.73 5.43 7.90
C PHE A 20 -1.46 6.23 7.78
N ASP A 21 -1.04 6.86 8.87
CA ASP A 21 0.26 7.51 8.93
C ASP A 21 1.30 6.45 9.31
N VAL A 22 2.31 6.29 8.49
CA VAL A 22 3.34 5.29 8.72
C VAL A 22 4.72 5.95 8.71
N ASP A 23 5.59 5.48 9.60
CA ASP A 23 6.98 5.89 9.64
C ASP A 23 7.79 4.77 9.03
N ALA A 24 8.05 4.88 7.73
CA ALA A 24 8.71 3.84 6.97
C ALA A 24 9.64 4.44 5.94
N ALA A 25 10.76 3.78 5.71
CA ALA A 25 11.74 4.24 4.73
C ALA A 25 11.42 3.74 3.32
N THR A 26 10.70 2.61 3.23
CA THR A 26 10.35 2.02 1.93
C THR A 26 8.88 1.64 1.91
N LEU A 27 8.37 1.44 0.69
CA LEU A 27 6.99 0.99 0.53
C LEU A 27 6.74 -0.34 1.24
N GLY A 28 7.68 -1.28 1.13
CA GLY A 28 7.53 -2.58 1.78
C GLY A 28 7.34 -2.47 3.28
N GLU A 29 8.13 -1.61 3.93
CA GLU A 29 7.99 -1.38 5.37
C GLU A 29 6.62 -0.78 5.69
N ALA A 30 6.17 0.16 4.87
CA ALA A 30 4.88 0.81 5.09
C ALA A 30 3.73 -0.20 5.01
N LEU A 31 3.74 -1.06 4.00
CA LEU A 31 2.69 -2.07 3.83
C LEU A 31 2.70 -3.11 4.95
N ARG A 32 3.89 -3.51 5.40
CA ARG A 32 4.01 -4.48 6.50
C ARG A 32 3.49 -3.93 7.83
N ALA A 33 3.44 -2.61 7.97
CA ALA A 33 2.94 -1.97 9.19
C ALA A 33 1.41 -1.89 9.22
N LEU A 34 0.74 -2.17 8.12
CA LEU A 34 -0.71 -2.07 8.05
C LEU A 34 -1.41 -3.29 8.64
N PRO A 35 -2.60 -3.12 9.25
CA PRO A 35 -3.39 -4.25 9.73
C PRO A 35 -3.86 -5.16 8.59
N VAL A 36 -3.87 -4.67 7.37
CA VAL A 36 -4.29 -5.43 6.19
C VAL A 36 -3.11 -5.92 5.36
N ARG A 37 -1.94 -6.03 5.97
CA ARG A 37 -0.72 -6.43 5.25
C ARG A 37 -0.89 -7.71 4.44
N ASP A 38 -1.62 -8.68 4.97
CA ASP A 38 -1.81 -9.98 4.30
C ASP A 38 -2.74 -9.89 3.09
N LEU A 39 -3.47 -8.79 2.96
CA LEU A 39 -4.30 -8.54 1.79
C LEU A 39 -3.53 -7.80 0.70
N CYS A 40 -2.43 -7.16 1.07
CA CYS A 40 -1.58 -6.43 0.13
C CYS A 40 -0.37 -7.27 -0.31
N LEU A 41 0.17 -8.06 0.61
CA LEU A 41 1.37 -8.85 0.37
C LEU A 41 1.04 -10.33 0.43
N ASP A 42 1.70 -11.12 -0.41
CA ASP A 42 1.51 -12.57 -0.42
C ASP A 42 2.41 -13.25 0.62
N GLU A 43 2.40 -14.57 0.62
CA GLU A 43 3.19 -15.39 1.56
C GLU A 43 4.69 -15.24 1.39
N HIS A 44 5.13 -14.73 0.25
CA HIS A 44 6.54 -14.48 -0.03
C HIS A 44 6.94 -13.03 0.29
N GLY A 45 6.00 -12.25 0.82
CA GLY A 45 6.26 -10.85 1.14
C GLY A 45 6.23 -9.94 -0.08
N GLU A 46 5.70 -10.41 -1.18
CA GLU A 46 5.62 -9.63 -2.41
C GLU A 46 4.22 -9.07 -2.62
N LEU A 47 4.14 -7.99 -3.40
CA LEU A 47 2.86 -7.36 -3.70
C LEU A 47 1.95 -8.31 -4.46
N ARG A 48 0.72 -8.48 -3.98
CA ARG A 48 -0.24 -9.36 -4.64
C ARG A 48 -0.57 -8.84 -6.04
N ARG A 49 -0.86 -9.76 -6.95
CA ARG A 49 -1.08 -9.46 -8.36
C ARG A 49 -2.22 -8.47 -8.60
N LEU A 50 -3.28 -8.58 -7.81
CA LEU A 50 -4.46 -7.74 -7.99
C LEU A 50 -4.39 -6.45 -7.16
N VAL A 51 -3.30 -6.24 -6.46
CA VAL A 51 -3.07 -5.01 -5.71
C VAL A 51 -2.04 -4.18 -6.46
N ASN A 52 -2.37 -2.93 -6.70
CA ASN A 52 -1.43 -1.98 -7.27
C ASN A 52 -1.21 -0.84 -6.29
N VAL A 53 -0.04 -0.23 -6.34
CA VAL A 53 0.31 0.84 -5.43
C VAL A 53 0.96 1.97 -6.22
N PHE A 54 0.56 3.19 -5.88
CA PHE A 54 1.16 4.39 -6.42
C PHE A 54 1.81 5.16 -5.29
N VAL A 55 3.06 5.52 -5.46
CA VAL A 55 3.77 6.39 -4.53
C VAL A 55 3.97 7.73 -5.23
N ASP A 56 3.38 8.78 -4.64
CA ASP A 56 3.43 10.12 -5.22
C ASP A 56 3.03 10.11 -6.70
N ARG A 57 1.98 9.33 -7.01
CA ARG A 57 1.37 9.21 -8.35
C ARG A 57 2.18 8.36 -9.33
N THR A 58 3.23 7.70 -8.88
CA THR A 58 4.02 6.82 -9.72
C THR A 58 3.70 5.36 -9.39
N ASP A 59 3.35 4.58 -10.43
CA ASP A 59 3.09 3.16 -10.28
C ASP A 59 4.39 2.45 -9.89
N VAL A 60 4.39 1.79 -8.72
CA VAL A 60 5.60 1.17 -8.20
C VAL A 60 6.07 -0.02 -9.02
N ARG A 61 5.18 -0.67 -9.78
CA ARG A 61 5.59 -1.80 -10.62
C ARG A 61 6.46 -1.37 -11.78
N SER A 62 6.35 -0.11 -12.19
CA SER A 62 7.24 0.45 -13.21
C SER A 62 8.39 1.23 -12.60
N ALA A 63 8.59 1.09 -11.30
CA ALA A 63 9.68 1.72 -10.57
C ALA A 63 10.39 0.65 -9.74
N ASP A 64 10.61 0.90 -8.44
CA ASP A 64 11.38 0.00 -7.58
C ASP A 64 10.53 -0.99 -6.78
N GLY A 65 9.23 -1.09 -7.07
CA GLY A 65 8.35 -2.01 -6.35
C GLY A 65 8.35 -1.72 -4.87
N LEU A 66 8.50 -2.76 -4.05
CA LEU A 66 8.51 -2.62 -2.60
C LEU A 66 9.74 -1.89 -2.06
N ASP A 67 10.78 -1.77 -2.87
CA ASP A 67 11.99 -1.02 -2.48
C ASP A 67 11.86 0.47 -2.77
N THR A 68 10.71 0.91 -3.29
CA THR A 68 10.48 2.33 -3.55
C THR A 68 10.68 3.12 -2.26
N PRO A 69 11.58 4.10 -2.26
CA PRO A 69 11.83 4.91 -1.06
C PRO A 69 10.66 5.83 -0.77
N LEU A 70 10.37 6.03 0.51
CA LEU A 70 9.34 6.94 0.95
C LEU A 70 9.97 8.13 1.64
N ARG A 71 9.44 9.32 1.34
CA ARG A 71 9.80 10.55 2.04
C ARG A 71 8.77 10.80 3.14
N PRO A 72 9.09 11.65 4.13
CA PRO A 72 8.14 11.93 5.21
C PRO A 72 6.79 12.46 4.73
N ASP A 73 6.72 13.07 3.55
CA ASP A 73 5.49 13.62 3.02
C ASP A 73 4.93 12.80 1.85
N SER A 74 5.44 11.59 1.65
CA SER A 74 4.96 10.74 0.54
C SER A 74 3.51 10.33 0.73
N GLU A 75 2.78 10.24 -0.38
CA GLU A 75 1.44 9.71 -0.42
C GLU A 75 1.47 8.33 -1.09
N VAL A 76 0.95 7.33 -0.40
CA VAL A 76 0.88 5.96 -0.91
C VAL A 76 -0.59 5.64 -1.15
N LEU A 77 -0.94 5.36 -2.38
CA LEU A 77 -2.31 5.00 -2.75
C LEU A 77 -2.35 3.52 -3.10
N VAL A 78 -3.15 2.76 -2.36
CA VAL A 78 -3.35 1.34 -2.62
C VAL A 78 -4.64 1.18 -3.44
N VAL A 79 -4.54 0.44 -4.52
CA VAL A 79 -5.68 0.20 -5.42
C VAL A 79 -5.82 -1.31 -5.62
N THR A 80 -7.04 -1.80 -5.61
CA THR A 80 -7.31 -3.20 -5.89
C THR A 80 -7.97 -3.32 -7.26
N ALA A 81 -7.48 -4.25 -8.07
CA ALA A 81 -8.03 -4.52 -9.40
C ALA A 81 -9.02 -5.68 -9.30
N ILE A 82 -10.05 -5.51 -8.48
CA ILE A 82 -11.06 -6.54 -8.30
C ILE A 82 -12.15 -6.36 -9.35
N ALA A 83 -12.45 -7.45 -10.07
CA ALA A 83 -13.46 -7.41 -11.12
C ALA A 83 -14.82 -7.04 -10.53
N GLY A 84 -15.48 -6.09 -11.17
CA GLY A 84 -16.79 -5.62 -10.72
C GLY A 84 -16.74 -4.68 -9.54
N GLY A 85 -15.57 -4.40 -9.06
CA GLY A 85 -15.39 -3.46 -7.94
C GLY A 85 -14.77 -2.21 -8.38
#